data_99af0277f97a0733ac111481f6737ac5
#
_entry.id   99af0277f97a0733ac111481f6737ac5
#
_cell.length_a   1.000
_cell.length_b   1.000
_cell.length_c   1.000
_cell.angle_alpha   90.00
_cell.angle_beta   90.00
_cell.angle_gamma   90.00
#
_symmetry.space_group_name_H-M   'P 1'
#
loop_
_entity.id
_entity.type
_entity.pdbx_description
1 polymer ?
#
loop_
_entity_poly.entity_id
_entity_poly.type
_entity_poly.pdbx_seq_one_letter_code
_entity_poly.pdbx_strand_id
1 'polypeptide(L)'
;NTNKIYNFYPYSQIIRKNIPRDIVNFFILHEGPLGVFDDQLVEKDYDDVIDKKYSINAEKGFLGITDKYWLTSLIPEKNKKFRADFEYSEKFKISYIETEAIEVQPNNQISNKVDIVIAAKEVDVIDEYNEKLGLSKFDLVIDWGWFYWIVKPLFFLNDYFFKPVSYTHLRAHET
;
A
#
# COMPACT_ATOMS: atom_id res chain seq x y z
N ASN A 1 30.93 23.23 -4.62
CA ASN A 1 32.04 22.28 -4.90
C ASN A 1 32.61 21.78 -3.58
N THR A 2 32.09 20.67 -3.09
CA THR A 2 32.60 20.02 -1.88
C THR A 2 33.37 18.76 -2.32
N ASN A 3 34.66 18.71 -2.02
CA ASN A 3 35.47 17.49 -2.20
C ASN A 3 35.13 16.43 -1.12
N LYS A 4 33.86 16.40 -0.66
CA LYS A 4 33.42 15.49 0.41
C LYS A 4 32.47 14.45 -0.16
N ILE A 5 32.60 13.23 0.31
CA ILE A 5 31.67 12.14 0.09
C ILE A 5 30.52 12.30 1.09
N TYR A 6 29.30 12.08 0.63
CA TYR A 6 28.10 12.13 1.48
C TYR A 6 27.37 10.81 1.41
N ASN A 7 26.90 10.35 2.57
CA ASN A 7 26.06 9.18 2.69
C ASN A 7 24.62 9.61 2.95
N PHE A 8 23.68 9.13 2.14
CA PHE A 8 22.25 9.39 2.25
C PHE A 8 21.49 8.11 2.48
N TYR A 9 20.49 8.19 3.34
CA TYR A 9 19.52 7.14 3.57
C TYR A 9 18.17 7.64 3.05
N PRO A 10 17.70 7.17 1.89
CA PRO A 10 16.40 7.54 1.36
C PRO A 10 15.29 7.24 2.37
N TYR A 11 14.38 8.19 2.54
CA TYR A 11 13.29 8.13 3.49
C TYR A 11 12.03 8.69 2.86
N SER A 12 10.90 8.02 3.08
CA SER A 12 9.58 8.52 2.69
C SER A 12 8.55 8.20 3.76
N GLN A 13 7.52 9.05 3.85
CA GLN A 13 6.47 8.88 4.84
C GLN A 13 5.09 9.29 4.34
N ILE A 14 4.08 8.62 4.87
CA ILE A 14 2.68 9.03 4.84
C ILE A 14 2.32 9.53 6.24
N ILE A 15 1.70 10.69 6.32
CA ILE A 15 1.23 11.25 7.58
C ILE A 15 -0.28 11.34 7.55
N ARG A 16 -0.94 10.73 8.53
CA ARG A 16 -2.37 10.84 8.75
C ARG A 16 -2.66 11.52 10.08
N LYS A 17 -3.50 12.56 10.01
CA LYS A 17 -3.79 13.41 11.17
C LYS A 17 -4.89 12.83 12.07
N ASN A 18 -5.93 12.28 11.45
CA ASN A 18 -7.12 11.85 12.17
C ASN A 18 -7.48 10.41 11.79
N ILE A 19 -8.01 9.68 12.75
CA ILE A 19 -8.69 8.41 12.52
C ILE A 19 -10.00 8.68 11.77
N PRO A 20 -10.42 7.85 10.81
CA PRO A 20 -11.74 7.96 10.19
C PRO A 20 -12.83 7.90 11.24
N ARG A 21 -13.91 8.71 11.08
CA ARG A 21 -14.99 8.80 12.08
C ARG A 21 -15.88 7.56 12.12
N ASP A 22 -15.92 6.81 11.03
CA ASP A 22 -16.84 5.69 10.81
C ASP A 22 -16.08 4.36 10.67
N ILE A 23 -15.06 4.13 11.51
CA ILE A 23 -14.37 2.84 11.54
C ILE A 23 -15.40 1.82 12.05
N VAL A 24 -15.78 0.93 11.16
CA VAL A 24 -16.52 -0.26 11.51
C VAL A 24 -15.52 -1.39 11.62
N ASN A 25 -15.08 -1.71 12.84
CA ASN A 25 -14.29 -2.89 13.13
C ASN A 25 -15.11 -4.16 12.86
N PHE A 26 -15.49 -4.35 11.62
CA PHE A 26 -16.14 -5.57 11.18
C PHE A 26 -15.09 -6.45 10.53
N PHE A 27 -15.10 -7.73 10.82
CA PHE A 27 -14.12 -8.77 10.43
C PHE A 27 -13.71 -8.82 8.94
N ILE A 28 -14.20 -7.93 8.08
CA ILE A 28 -14.07 -8.01 6.63
C ILE A 28 -13.34 -6.81 6.01
N LEU A 29 -13.11 -5.72 6.75
CA LEU A 29 -12.50 -4.52 6.18
C LEU A 29 -11.43 -3.98 7.12
N HIS A 30 -10.18 -4.19 6.75
CA HIS A 30 -9.08 -3.55 7.45
C HIS A 30 -9.00 -2.06 7.11
N GLU A 31 -9.00 -1.22 8.14
CA GLU A 31 -8.73 0.21 8.06
C GLU A 31 -7.57 0.53 8.98
N GLY A 32 -6.47 0.97 8.42
CA GLY A 32 -5.27 1.26 9.19
C GLY A 32 -3.97 1.11 8.39
N PRO A 33 -2.84 1.19 9.08
CA PRO A 33 -1.53 0.88 8.52
C PRO A 33 -1.43 -0.57 8.07
N LEU A 34 -0.89 -0.77 6.88
CA LEU A 34 -0.62 -2.11 6.33
C LEU A 34 0.64 -2.11 5.48
N GLY A 35 1.11 -3.29 5.15
CA GLY A 35 2.16 -3.50 4.18
C GLY A 35 2.37 -4.96 3.87
N VAL A 36 3.03 -5.23 2.77
CA VAL A 36 3.55 -6.56 2.44
C VAL A 36 5.07 -6.49 2.52
N PHE A 37 5.67 -7.32 3.33
CA PHE A 37 7.09 -7.37 3.62
C PHE A 37 7.58 -8.79 3.38
N ASP A 38 8.46 -8.99 2.39
CA ASP A 38 8.99 -10.30 2.01
C ASP A 38 7.88 -11.36 1.82
N ASP A 39 6.83 -10.97 1.07
CA ASP A 39 5.64 -11.75 0.78
C ASP A 39 4.71 -12.03 1.99
N GLN A 40 4.89 -11.36 3.10
CA GLN A 40 4.00 -11.45 4.26
C GLN A 40 3.18 -10.17 4.43
N LEU A 41 1.86 -10.32 4.47
CA LEU A 41 0.95 -9.23 4.80
C LEU A 41 1.04 -8.92 6.30
N VAL A 42 1.20 -7.66 6.62
CA VAL A 42 1.14 -7.13 7.98
C VAL A 42 0.11 -6.02 8.02
N GLU A 43 -0.90 -6.20 8.84
CA GLU A 43 -1.96 -5.24 9.11
C GLU A 43 -1.92 -4.84 10.57
N LYS A 44 -2.17 -3.57 10.84
CA LYS A 44 -2.23 -3.02 12.20
C LYS A 44 -3.39 -2.07 12.32
N ASP A 45 -4.22 -2.30 13.31
CA ASP A 45 -5.29 -1.37 13.65
C ASP A 45 -4.71 -0.05 14.18
N TYR A 46 -5.50 1.01 14.12
CA TYR A 46 -5.06 2.31 14.64
C TYR A 46 -4.71 2.24 16.12
N ASP A 47 -5.49 1.51 16.91
CA ASP A 47 -5.27 1.35 18.35
C ASP A 47 -3.95 0.61 18.63
N ASP A 48 -3.64 -0.44 17.86
CA ASP A 48 -2.36 -1.15 17.96
C ASP A 48 -1.17 -0.21 17.80
N VAL A 49 -1.26 0.72 16.83
CA VAL A 49 -0.17 1.67 16.53
C VAL A 49 -0.09 2.81 17.53
N ILE A 50 -1.21 3.17 18.17
CA ILE A 50 -1.22 4.10 19.31
C ILE A 50 -0.47 3.50 20.49
N ASP A 51 -0.74 2.23 20.78
CA ASP A 51 -0.16 1.54 21.93
C ASP A 51 1.31 1.20 21.73
N LYS A 52 1.72 0.89 20.50
CA LYS A 52 3.06 0.41 20.21
C LYS A 52 3.53 0.78 18.81
N LYS A 53 4.79 1.24 18.72
CA LYS A 53 5.49 1.36 17.44
C LYS A 53 5.83 -0.03 16.88
N TYR A 54 5.61 -0.20 15.58
CA TYR A 54 6.02 -1.38 14.82
C TYR A 54 7.15 -1.02 13.88
N SER A 55 8.21 -1.83 13.88
CA SER A 55 9.37 -1.69 12.99
C SER A 55 9.65 -3.02 12.30
N ILE A 56 9.70 -3.03 10.99
CA ILE A 56 9.81 -4.24 10.16
C ILE A 56 10.93 -4.02 9.16
N ASN A 57 11.92 -4.92 9.12
CA ASN A 57 12.95 -4.93 8.09
C ASN A 57 12.50 -5.83 6.94
N ALA A 58 12.74 -5.39 5.70
CA ALA A 58 12.38 -6.13 4.51
C ALA A 58 13.37 -5.87 3.35
N GLU A 59 13.44 -6.81 2.42
CA GLU A 59 14.20 -6.67 1.18
C GLU A 59 13.31 -6.31 -0.01
N LYS A 60 12.00 -6.55 0.11
CA LYS A 60 11.00 -6.21 -0.90
C LYS A 60 9.64 -5.98 -0.27
N GLY A 61 8.80 -5.23 -0.97
CA GLY A 61 7.43 -5.02 -0.55
C GLY A 61 6.97 -3.58 -0.69
N PHE A 62 5.90 -3.27 0.00
CA PHE A 62 5.32 -1.94 0.07
C PHE A 62 4.69 -1.71 1.44
N LEU A 63 4.41 -0.47 1.76
CA LEU A 63 3.74 -0.08 3.00
C LEU A 63 2.77 1.05 2.72
N GLY A 64 1.73 1.15 3.52
CA GLY A 64 0.73 2.17 3.30
C GLY A 64 -0.30 2.27 4.42
N ILE A 65 -1.37 2.95 4.10
CA ILE A 65 -2.53 3.10 4.97
C ILE A 65 -3.78 2.93 4.13
N THR A 66 -4.74 2.20 4.66
CA THR A 66 -6.04 2.04 4.02
C THR A 66 -7.16 2.63 4.84
N ASP A 67 -8.15 3.08 4.13
CA ASP A 67 -9.49 3.35 4.62
C ASP A 67 -10.48 2.39 3.94
N LYS A 68 -11.74 2.52 4.26
CA LYS A 68 -12.80 1.70 3.69
C LYS A 68 -12.74 1.58 2.16
N TYR A 69 -12.43 2.68 1.46
CA TYR A 69 -12.48 2.74 -0.01
C TYR A 69 -11.16 3.18 -0.66
N TRP A 70 -10.19 3.66 0.13
CA TRP A 70 -8.98 4.27 -0.40
C TRP A 70 -7.72 3.63 0.16
N LEU A 71 -6.72 3.56 -0.67
CA LEU A 71 -5.37 3.15 -0.34
C LEU A 71 -4.40 4.28 -0.67
N THR A 72 -3.46 4.52 0.23
CA THR A 72 -2.24 5.28 -0.07
C THR A 72 -1.05 4.42 0.30
N SER A 73 -0.18 4.13 -0.65
CA SER A 73 1.00 3.28 -0.42
C SER A 73 2.29 3.88 -0.96
N LEU A 74 3.38 3.55 -0.30
CA LEU A 74 4.76 3.82 -0.68
C LEU A 74 5.39 2.49 -1.12
N ILE A 75 6.05 2.52 -2.26
CA ILE A 75 6.73 1.37 -2.83
C ILE A 75 8.19 1.74 -2.98
N PRO A 76 9.08 1.24 -2.09
CA PRO A 76 10.52 1.44 -2.19
C PRO A 76 11.06 0.90 -3.51
N GLU A 77 12.19 1.42 -3.93
CA GLU A 77 12.89 0.93 -5.13
C GLU A 77 13.21 -0.56 -4.98
N LYS A 78 13.03 -1.32 -6.06
CA LYS A 78 13.31 -2.76 -6.07
C LYS A 78 14.77 -3.04 -5.72
N ASN A 79 15.01 -4.15 -5.02
CA ASN A 79 16.33 -4.62 -4.59
C ASN A 79 17.03 -3.66 -3.59
N LYS A 80 16.27 -2.87 -2.87
CA LYS A 80 16.74 -2.03 -1.77
C LYS A 80 16.19 -2.53 -0.46
N LYS A 81 17.09 -2.83 0.48
CA LYS A 81 16.69 -3.18 1.85
C LYS A 81 16.20 -1.94 2.58
N PHE A 82 15.08 -2.09 3.26
CA PHE A 82 14.48 -1.00 4.01
C PHE A 82 13.92 -1.46 5.35
N ARG A 83 13.76 -0.51 6.25
CA ARG A 83 12.99 -0.66 7.48
C ARG A 83 11.73 0.18 7.35
N ALA A 84 10.59 -0.46 7.53
CA ALA A 84 9.30 0.18 7.64
C ALA A 84 8.96 0.44 9.10
N ASP A 85 8.42 1.61 9.39
CA ASP A 85 7.97 1.98 10.73
C ASP A 85 6.50 2.43 10.67
N PHE A 86 5.67 1.87 11.57
CA PHE A 86 4.31 2.34 11.85
C PHE A 86 4.32 2.91 13.26
N GLU A 87 4.06 4.20 13.40
CA GLU A 87 4.13 4.88 14.69
C GLU A 87 3.04 5.95 14.84
N TYR A 88 2.65 6.22 16.08
CA TYR A 88 1.80 7.33 16.46
C TYR A 88 2.54 8.28 17.40
N SER A 89 2.54 9.56 17.02
CA SER A 89 3.02 10.67 17.86
C SER A 89 2.23 11.90 17.45
N GLU A 90 1.08 12.13 18.08
CA GLU A 90 0.07 13.11 17.68
C GLU A 90 -0.56 12.88 16.28
N LYS A 91 0.13 12.14 15.43
CA LYS A 91 -0.26 11.75 14.07
C LYS A 91 0.25 10.35 13.78
N PHE A 92 -0.49 9.62 12.94
CA PHE A 92 -0.02 8.36 12.40
C PHE A 92 1.04 8.64 11.33
N LYS A 93 2.16 7.97 11.45
CA LYS A 93 3.25 8.00 10.49
C LYS A 93 3.54 6.60 10.01
N ILE A 94 3.42 6.40 8.73
CA ILE A 94 3.77 5.19 8.02
C ILE A 94 4.97 5.57 7.15
N SER A 95 6.14 5.05 7.47
CA SER A 95 7.39 5.47 6.84
C SER A 95 8.31 4.32 6.54
N TYR A 96 9.21 4.52 5.60
CA TYR A 96 10.37 3.64 5.45
C TYR A 96 11.66 4.44 5.32
N ILE A 97 12.74 3.80 5.67
CA ILE A 97 14.11 4.26 5.46
C ILE A 97 14.92 3.13 4.82
N GLU A 98 15.64 3.41 3.75
CA GLU A 98 16.60 2.44 3.21
C GLU A 98 17.71 2.20 4.23
N THR A 99 18.08 0.93 4.46
CA THR A 99 19.07 0.56 5.47
C THR A 99 20.50 0.62 4.95
N GLU A 100 20.67 0.68 3.64
CA GLU A 100 21.95 0.84 2.96
C GLU A 100 22.14 2.29 2.52
N ALA A 101 23.27 2.88 2.89
CA ALA A 101 23.58 4.25 2.51
C ALA A 101 23.88 4.35 1.01
N ILE A 102 23.35 5.38 0.38
CA ILE A 102 23.75 5.77 -0.97
C ILE A 102 24.92 6.76 -0.83
N GLU A 103 26.08 6.36 -1.35
CA GLU A 103 27.26 7.18 -1.34
C GLU A 103 27.30 8.09 -2.57
N VAL A 104 27.34 9.40 -2.34
CA VAL A 104 27.44 10.41 -3.40
C VAL A 104 28.85 10.98 -3.43
N GLN A 105 29.57 10.65 -4.49
CA GLN A 105 30.93 11.15 -4.74
C GLN A 105 30.90 12.65 -5.12
N PRO A 106 32.00 13.38 -4.91
CA PRO A 106 32.12 14.76 -5.36
C PRO A 106 31.82 14.92 -6.85
N ASN A 107 31.03 15.94 -7.20
CA ASN A 107 30.63 16.24 -8.57
C ASN A 107 29.83 15.10 -9.28
N ASN A 108 29.31 14.12 -8.54
CA ASN A 108 28.45 13.09 -9.06
C ASN A 108 26.97 13.35 -8.69
N GLN A 109 26.08 12.73 -9.43
CA GLN A 109 24.65 12.77 -9.23
C GLN A 109 24.09 11.37 -9.12
N ILE A 110 23.24 11.13 -8.14
CA ILE A 110 22.54 9.88 -7.92
C ILE A 110 21.05 10.16 -7.84
N SER A 111 20.22 9.28 -8.39
CA SER A 111 18.78 9.31 -8.27
C SER A 111 18.31 8.10 -7.45
N ASN A 112 17.32 8.32 -6.63
CA ASN A 112 16.57 7.28 -5.93
C ASN A 112 15.10 7.42 -6.32
N LYS A 113 14.40 6.30 -6.44
CA LYS A 113 13.01 6.26 -6.88
C LYS A 113 12.12 5.68 -5.79
N VAL A 114 10.99 6.33 -5.57
CA VAL A 114 9.87 5.78 -4.81
C VAL A 114 8.61 5.91 -5.66
N ASP A 115 7.85 4.84 -5.77
CA ASP A 115 6.52 4.91 -6.37
C ASP A 115 5.49 5.13 -5.28
N ILE A 116 4.53 6.02 -5.56
CA ILE A 116 3.42 6.34 -4.66
C ILE A 116 2.14 5.97 -5.38
N VAL A 117 1.34 5.11 -4.78
CA VAL A 117 0.00 4.75 -5.29
C VAL A 117 -1.05 5.33 -4.37
N ILE A 118 -1.95 6.12 -4.94
CA ILE A 118 -3.17 6.59 -4.28
C ILE A 118 -4.33 6.14 -5.15
N ALA A 119 -5.12 5.20 -4.68
CA ALA A 119 -6.14 4.54 -5.48
C ALA A 119 -7.39 4.19 -4.68
N ALA A 120 -8.51 4.08 -5.37
CA ALA A 120 -9.68 3.39 -4.85
C ALA A 120 -9.37 1.88 -4.72
N LYS A 121 -9.93 1.24 -3.69
CA LYS A 121 -9.79 -0.21 -3.47
C LYS A 121 -10.74 -0.98 -4.39
N GLU A 122 -10.60 -0.76 -5.70
CA GLU A 122 -11.31 -1.48 -6.75
C GLU A 122 -10.41 -2.59 -7.32
N VAL A 123 -10.97 -3.77 -7.53
CA VAL A 123 -10.22 -4.97 -7.94
C VAL A 123 -9.43 -4.72 -9.22
N ASP A 124 -10.12 -4.22 -10.26
CA ASP A 124 -9.51 -3.97 -11.57
C ASP A 124 -8.36 -2.95 -11.47
N VAL A 125 -8.52 -1.90 -10.64
CA VAL A 125 -7.51 -0.86 -10.42
C VAL A 125 -6.29 -1.41 -9.69
N ILE A 126 -6.52 -2.21 -8.65
CA ILE A 126 -5.44 -2.80 -7.86
C ILE A 126 -4.67 -3.85 -8.67
N ASP A 127 -5.37 -4.68 -9.44
CA ASP A 127 -4.74 -5.68 -10.31
C ASP A 127 -3.90 -4.99 -11.42
N GLU A 128 -4.39 -3.88 -12.00
CA GLU A 128 -3.62 -3.09 -12.97
C GLU A 128 -2.31 -2.54 -12.36
N TYR A 129 -2.35 -2.00 -11.14
CA TYR A 129 -1.15 -1.54 -10.44
C TYR A 129 -0.22 -2.69 -10.07
N ASN A 130 -0.77 -3.84 -9.66
CA ASN A 130 0.00 -5.04 -9.36
C ASN A 130 0.85 -5.47 -10.58
N GLU A 131 0.24 -5.49 -11.76
CA GLU A 131 0.93 -5.83 -13.01
C GLU A 131 1.94 -4.75 -13.43
N LYS A 132 1.53 -3.47 -13.46
CA LYS A 132 2.39 -2.36 -13.90
C LYS A 132 3.64 -2.18 -13.05
N LEU A 133 3.49 -2.33 -11.74
CA LEU A 133 4.59 -2.13 -10.79
C LEU A 133 5.33 -3.44 -10.49
N GLY A 134 4.76 -4.58 -10.92
CA GLY A 134 5.29 -5.91 -10.65
C GLY A 134 5.45 -6.16 -9.15
N LEU A 135 4.42 -5.81 -8.39
CA LEU A 135 4.37 -5.99 -6.94
C LEU A 135 3.85 -7.38 -6.61
N SER A 136 4.54 -8.07 -5.73
CA SER A 136 4.02 -9.33 -5.21
C SER A 136 2.91 -9.04 -4.20
N LYS A 137 1.75 -9.67 -4.39
CA LYS A 137 0.65 -9.63 -3.42
C LYS A 137 0.07 -8.22 -3.15
N PHE A 138 0.10 -7.32 -4.13
CA PHE A 138 -0.53 -6.02 -3.98
C PHE A 138 -2.07 -6.14 -3.90
N ASP A 139 -2.63 -7.20 -4.46
CA ASP A 139 -4.05 -7.53 -4.38
C ASP A 139 -4.55 -7.82 -2.95
N LEU A 140 -3.64 -8.10 -2.01
CA LEU A 140 -3.96 -8.27 -0.59
C LEU A 140 -4.38 -6.98 0.12
N VAL A 141 -4.21 -5.80 -0.50
CA VAL A 141 -4.76 -4.54 0.03
C VAL A 141 -6.29 -4.49 -0.03
N ILE A 142 -6.89 -5.36 -0.86
CA ILE A 142 -8.32 -5.61 -0.86
C ILE A 142 -8.57 -6.72 0.15
N ASP A 143 -9.39 -6.42 1.11
CA ASP A 143 -9.77 -7.39 2.12
C ASP A 143 -10.79 -8.36 1.55
N TRP A 144 -10.31 -9.51 1.12
CA TRP A 144 -11.14 -10.59 0.58
C TRP A 144 -11.77 -11.44 1.68
N GLY A 145 -11.44 -11.18 2.94
CA GLY A 145 -11.82 -11.99 4.08
C GLY A 145 -11.15 -13.38 4.09
N TRP A 146 -11.49 -14.18 5.08
CA TRP A 146 -10.89 -15.51 5.32
C TRP A 146 -11.06 -16.49 4.14
N PHE A 147 -12.13 -16.33 3.34
CA PHE A 147 -12.43 -17.20 2.20
C PHE A 147 -11.88 -16.67 0.86
N TYR A 148 -10.74 -15.96 0.87
CA TYR A 148 -10.09 -15.40 -0.32
C TYR A 148 -10.15 -16.31 -1.56
N TRP A 149 -9.81 -17.58 -1.41
CA TRP A 149 -9.75 -18.57 -2.50
C TRP A 149 -11.10 -18.92 -3.09
N ILE A 150 -12.21 -18.67 -2.41
CA ILE A 150 -13.57 -18.79 -2.93
C ILE A 150 -14.13 -17.44 -3.38
N VAL A 151 -13.93 -16.40 -2.56
CA VAL A 151 -14.54 -15.08 -2.76
C VAL A 151 -14.00 -14.41 -4.02
N LYS A 152 -12.69 -14.48 -4.26
CA LYS A 152 -12.06 -13.87 -5.45
C LYS A 152 -12.58 -14.49 -6.76
N PRO A 153 -12.64 -15.82 -6.96
CA PRO A 153 -13.25 -16.42 -8.15
C PRO A 153 -14.74 -16.11 -8.30
N LEU A 154 -15.51 -16.11 -7.21
CA LEU A 154 -16.92 -15.76 -7.24
C LEU A 154 -17.17 -14.31 -7.63
N PHE A 155 -16.29 -13.40 -7.18
CA PHE A 155 -16.35 -12.00 -7.58
C PHE A 155 -16.20 -11.86 -9.10
N PHE A 156 -15.17 -12.47 -9.70
CA PHE A 156 -14.98 -12.43 -11.15
C PHE A 156 -16.12 -13.08 -11.92
N LEU A 157 -16.68 -14.18 -11.41
CA LEU A 157 -17.84 -14.81 -11.99
C LEU A 157 -19.07 -13.88 -11.99
N ASN A 158 -19.30 -13.21 -10.87
CA ASN A 158 -20.39 -12.24 -10.74
C ASN A 158 -20.20 -11.03 -11.64
N ASP A 159 -19.00 -10.46 -11.71
CA ASP A 159 -18.64 -9.34 -12.57
C ASP A 159 -18.82 -9.69 -14.06
N TYR A 160 -18.42 -10.89 -14.45
CA TYR A 160 -18.64 -11.40 -15.80
C TYR A 160 -20.11 -11.46 -16.19
N PHE A 161 -21.00 -11.86 -15.29
CA PHE A 161 -22.45 -11.91 -15.56
C PHE A 161 -23.11 -10.54 -15.44
N PHE A 162 -22.58 -9.64 -14.61
CA PHE A 162 -23.19 -8.34 -14.37
C PHE A 162 -22.90 -7.33 -15.49
N LYS A 163 -21.73 -7.35 -16.08
CA LYS A 163 -21.34 -6.45 -17.18
C LYS A 163 -22.30 -6.49 -18.38
N PRO A 164 -22.73 -7.66 -18.90
CA PRO A 164 -23.71 -7.71 -20.01
C PRO A 164 -25.11 -7.22 -19.61
N VAL A 165 -25.53 -7.44 -18.35
CA VAL A 165 -26.87 -7.08 -17.88
C VAL A 165 -27.02 -5.57 -17.72
N SER A 166 -26.00 -4.88 -17.23
CA SER A 166 -25.99 -3.42 -17.12
C SER A 166 -26.10 -2.72 -18.48
N TYR A 167 -25.51 -3.28 -19.53
CA TYR A 167 -25.61 -2.75 -20.88
C TYR A 167 -27.02 -2.89 -21.48
N THR A 168 -27.77 -3.93 -21.16
CA THR A 168 -29.14 -4.13 -21.65
C THR A 168 -30.15 -3.21 -20.99
N HIS A 169 -29.97 -2.86 -19.71
CA HIS A 169 -30.86 -1.93 -19.01
C HIS A 169 -30.71 -0.47 -19.49
N LEU A 170 -29.50 -0.03 -19.81
CA LEU A 170 -29.27 1.32 -20.35
C LEU A 170 -29.87 1.49 -21.74
N ARG A 171 -29.87 0.43 -22.58
CA ARG A 171 -30.43 0.48 -23.93
C ARG A 171 -31.96 0.41 -23.99
N ALA A 172 -32.62 -0.11 -22.95
CA ALA A 172 -34.07 -0.20 -22.85
C ALA A 172 -34.75 1.14 -22.50
N HIS A 173 -34.00 2.15 -22.06
CA HIS A 173 -34.50 3.49 -21.76
C HIS A 173 -34.34 4.51 -22.91
N GLU A 174 -33.72 4.11 -24.03
CA GLU A 174 -33.49 4.97 -25.21
C GLU A 174 -34.44 4.70 -26.39
N THR A 175 -35.51 3.91 -26.21
CA THR A 175 -36.52 3.66 -27.27
C THR A 175 -37.90 4.21 -26.89
#